data_3204484c38cdc8204029f84cdd73b4ab
#
_entry.id   3204484c38cdc8204029f84cdd73b4ab
#
_cell.length_a   1.000
_cell.length_b   1.000
_cell.length_c   1.000
_cell.angle_alpha   90.00
_cell.angle_beta   90.00
_cell.angle_gamma   90.00
#
_symmetry.space_group_name_H-M   'P 1'
#
loop_
_entity.id
_entity.type
_entity.pdbx_description
1 polymer ?
#
loop_
_entity_poly.entity_id
_entity_poly.type
_entity_poly.pdbx_seq_one_letter_code
_entity_poly.pdbx_strand_id
1 'polypeptide(L)'
;MPATTAGAPAPGRARGILLPLAVILGVATVLRVGFDQYLNYDARYALLWARDIYNGVTPDYTADFAPTPHPLETWVSVLAVPFGDSADAIMIWLILLCFGLLVWLTYRVGETLFHPWVGIVTAIVVATRPALFRDALIGYQDTAFACAIVGAVLLEARRPRRGEAVLGLLILAGLMRPEGWALGGLYALWMFPACEWPRRIRLLAMACVAPLLWAAMDWAVTGDPLHSLHGTADLAEAVDRRREPEQAPFWTLQYFGYVLREPIVLGLPIGLFFAWRFRLRNAILPLVVVGVMVAVFMIGPFFGLPLIGRYVRTPSVLLALFYGLAVAGWLLLDPGRRRRFWMWVGIAVAGFSIAFIPWHVRMVDDMRTNLDQRSRVYEQLRAVAQAPRVQAVVERCGDTVSAAEHRIQPHLRWWLDLPPDAASTVEAGVSPLQRVIVTPEDTRAMRRFYKDQFPHPDIPTTYTSVGGGRNWSVRADADCAR
;
A
#
# COMPACT_ATOMS: atom_id res chain seq x y z
N MET A 1 58.27 -20.14 -2.61
CA MET A 1 56.97 -19.58 -2.29
C MET A 1 56.31 -19.08 -3.57
N PRO A 2 55.27 -19.71 -4.10
CA PRO A 2 54.52 -19.16 -5.25
C PRO A 2 53.46 -18.21 -4.73
N ALA A 3 53.40 -17.03 -5.37
CA ALA A 3 52.42 -15.99 -5.11
C ALA A 3 51.00 -16.46 -5.49
N THR A 4 50.07 -16.38 -4.53
CA THR A 4 48.66 -16.60 -4.72
C THR A 4 48.08 -15.42 -5.53
N THR A 5 47.84 -15.64 -6.81
CA THR A 5 47.04 -14.74 -7.65
C THR A 5 45.58 -14.76 -7.15
N ALA A 6 45.15 -13.63 -6.59
CA ALA A 6 43.75 -13.41 -6.27
C ALA A 6 42.92 -13.53 -7.56
N GLY A 7 42.13 -14.60 -7.65
CA GLY A 7 41.27 -14.87 -8.78
C GLY A 7 40.20 -13.75 -8.96
N ALA A 8 40.14 -13.18 -10.16
CA ALA A 8 39.08 -12.26 -10.54
C ALA A 8 37.70 -12.89 -10.31
N PRO A 9 36.70 -12.16 -9.79
CA PRO A 9 35.38 -12.70 -9.53
C PRO A 9 34.78 -13.22 -10.83
N ALA A 10 34.25 -14.45 -10.79
CA ALA A 10 33.67 -15.10 -11.96
C ALA A 10 32.58 -14.23 -12.59
N PRO A 11 32.60 -13.99 -13.91
CA PRO A 11 31.70 -13.05 -14.60
C PRO A 11 30.18 -13.36 -14.48
N GLY A 12 29.80 -14.52 -13.94
CA GLY A 12 28.41 -14.89 -13.69
C GLY A 12 27.77 -14.29 -12.42
N ARG A 13 28.56 -13.96 -11.39
CA ARG A 13 28.01 -13.39 -10.13
C ARG A 13 27.59 -11.91 -10.29
N ALA A 14 28.33 -11.11 -11.02
CA ALA A 14 28.01 -9.71 -11.25
C ALA A 14 26.69 -9.55 -12.04
N ARG A 15 26.47 -10.35 -13.09
CA ARG A 15 25.20 -10.35 -13.86
C ARG A 15 24.01 -10.78 -13.02
N GLY A 16 24.19 -11.65 -12.02
CA GLY A 16 23.13 -12.11 -11.10
C GLY A 16 22.57 -11.01 -10.19
N ILE A 17 23.33 -9.93 -9.92
CA ILE A 17 22.92 -8.81 -9.06
C ILE A 17 22.51 -7.58 -9.90
N LEU A 18 23.21 -7.33 -11.01
CA LEU A 18 22.98 -6.13 -11.83
C LEU A 18 21.59 -6.10 -12.47
N LEU A 19 21.08 -7.23 -12.97
CA LEU A 19 19.76 -7.28 -13.61
C LEU A 19 18.62 -6.97 -12.64
N PRO A 20 18.51 -7.60 -11.45
CA PRO A 20 17.48 -7.21 -10.48
C PRO A 20 17.57 -5.74 -10.08
N LEU A 21 18.78 -5.23 -9.81
CA LEU A 21 18.96 -3.81 -9.47
C LEU A 21 18.53 -2.90 -10.62
N ALA A 22 18.87 -3.22 -11.86
CA ALA A 22 18.46 -2.45 -13.03
C ALA A 22 16.93 -2.42 -13.20
N VAL A 23 16.25 -3.55 -12.97
CA VAL A 23 14.77 -3.60 -13.02
C VAL A 23 14.16 -2.78 -11.89
N ILE A 24 14.64 -2.95 -10.66
CA ILE A 24 14.12 -2.24 -9.48
C ILE A 24 14.27 -0.74 -9.64
N LEU A 25 15.49 -0.29 -9.91
CA LEU A 25 15.79 1.14 -10.10
C LEU A 25 15.11 1.71 -11.35
N GLY A 26 15.11 0.97 -12.45
CA GLY A 26 14.48 1.40 -13.71
C GLY A 26 12.98 1.63 -13.54
N VAL A 27 12.25 0.68 -12.93
CA VAL A 27 10.81 0.83 -12.67
C VAL A 27 10.55 2.00 -11.70
N ALA A 28 11.30 2.09 -10.60
CA ALA A 28 11.14 3.18 -9.63
C ALA A 28 11.40 4.55 -10.27
N THR A 29 12.46 4.69 -11.08
CA THR A 29 12.82 5.95 -11.75
C THR A 29 11.78 6.33 -12.81
N VAL A 30 11.30 5.39 -13.63
CA VAL A 30 10.26 5.65 -14.64
C VAL A 30 8.99 6.19 -13.96
N LEU A 31 8.56 5.60 -12.85
CA LEU A 31 7.41 6.08 -12.11
C LEU A 31 7.67 7.45 -11.48
N ARG A 32 8.85 7.65 -10.87
CA ARG A 32 9.22 8.90 -10.21
C ARG A 32 9.27 10.08 -11.16
N VAL A 33 9.75 9.87 -12.39
CA VAL A 33 9.88 10.91 -13.42
C VAL A 33 8.58 11.10 -14.23
N GLY A 34 7.83 10.01 -14.42
CA GLY A 34 6.65 10.01 -15.28
C GLY A 34 5.37 10.53 -14.63
N PHE A 35 5.30 10.61 -13.31
CA PHE A 35 4.07 10.93 -12.58
C PHE A 35 4.34 11.83 -11.39
N ASP A 36 3.36 12.68 -11.05
CA ASP A 36 3.37 13.43 -9.81
C ASP A 36 3.06 12.53 -8.61
N GLN A 37 3.61 12.89 -7.45
CA GLN A 37 3.49 12.13 -6.22
C GLN A 37 3.08 13.05 -5.08
N TYR A 38 2.46 12.44 -4.08
CA TYR A 38 2.21 13.06 -2.77
C TYR A 38 2.06 11.94 -1.74
N LEU A 39 2.33 12.23 -0.47
CA LEU A 39 1.99 11.27 0.58
C LEU A 39 0.48 11.29 0.81
N ASN A 40 -0.11 10.10 0.80
CA ASN A 40 -1.50 9.96 1.20
C ASN A 40 -1.64 10.17 2.72
N TYR A 41 -2.87 10.25 3.16
CA TYR A 41 -3.25 10.48 4.54
C TYR A 41 -2.67 9.42 5.52
N ASP A 42 -2.72 8.12 5.20
CA ASP A 42 -2.20 7.06 6.07
C ASP A 42 -0.66 7.19 6.25
N ALA A 43 0.07 7.37 5.14
CA ALA A 43 1.52 7.53 5.17
C ALA A 43 1.95 8.85 5.86
N ARG A 44 1.13 9.90 5.77
CA ARG A 44 1.38 11.14 6.49
C ARG A 44 1.23 10.95 7.99
N TYR A 45 0.24 10.21 8.47
CA TYR A 45 0.11 9.86 9.87
C TYR A 45 1.27 9.00 10.36
N ALA A 46 1.69 7.99 9.59
CA ALA A 46 2.86 7.19 9.94
C ALA A 46 4.12 8.05 10.15
N LEU A 47 4.32 9.06 9.29
CA LEU A 47 5.44 10.00 9.42
C LEU A 47 5.28 10.95 10.62
N LEU A 48 4.06 11.39 10.94
CA LEU A 48 3.77 12.19 12.15
C LEU A 48 4.05 11.40 13.43
N TRP A 49 3.53 10.19 13.54
CA TRP A 49 3.78 9.31 14.67
C TRP A 49 5.27 8.97 14.81
N ALA A 50 5.96 8.81 13.68
CA ALA A 50 7.41 8.66 13.67
C ALA A 50 8.14 9.91 14.18
N ARG A 51 7.67 11.13 13.86
CA ARG A 51 8.21 12.39 14.41
C ARG A 51 7.98 12.49 15.92
N ASP A 52 6.79 12.11 16.39
CA ASP A 52 6.47 12.10 17.81
C ASP A 52 7.43 11.15 18.56
N ILE A 53 7.60 9.91 18.07
CA ILE A 53 8.53 8.93 18.64
C ILE A 53 9.98 9.46 18.63
N TYR A 54 10.42 10.04 17.50
CA TYR A 54 11.77 10.61 17.35
C TYR A 54 12.05 11.71 18.37
N ASN A 55 11.05 12.54 18.68
CA ASN A 55 11.12 13.61 19.65
C ASN A 55 10.85 13.14 21.10
N GLY A 56 10.64 11.86 21.34
CA GLY A 56 10.33 11.33 22.67
C GLY A 56 8.93 11.66 23.18
N VAL A 57 8.01 11.99 22.30
CA VAL A 57 6.60 12.29 22.60
C VAL A 57 5.73 11.08 22.26
N THR A 58 4.68 10.83 23.03
CA THR A 58 3.73 9.77 22.75
C THR A 58 2.94 10.09 21.48
N PRO A 59 2.91 9.18 20.48
CA PRO A 59 2.13 9.38 19.27
C PRO A 59 0.64 9.51 19.55
N ASP A 60 -0.04 10.38 18.82
CA ASP A 60 -1.49 10.55 18.90
C ASP A 60 -2.20 9.54 17.98
N TYR A 61 -2.45 8.31 18.49
CA TYR A 61 -3.21 7.29 17.77
C TYR A 61 -4.72 7.52 17.87
N THR A 62 -5.15 8.40 18.78
CA THR A 62 -6.55 8.68 19.07
C THR A 62 -7.07 9.95 18.39
N ALA A 63 -6.24 10.59 17.56
CA ALA A 63 -6.66 11.75 16.77
C ALA A 63 -7.93 11.45 15.95
N ASP A 64 -8.75 12.49 15.75
CA ASP A 64 -9.98 12.38 14.98
C ASP A 64 -9.73 11.74 13.61
N PHE A 65 -10.47 10.67 13.32
CA PHE A 65 -10.35 9.90 12.08
C PHE A 65 -8.95 9.32 11.81
N ALA A 66 -8.07 9.20 12.81
CA ALA A 66 -6.74 8.63 12.60
C ALA A 66 -6.84 7.24 11.91
N PRO A 67 -5.95 6.94 10.94
CA PRO A 67 -5.92 5.63 10.32
C PRO A 67 -5.36 4.59 11.29
N THR A 68 -5.50 3.31 10.95
CA THR A 68 -4.87 2.22 11.71
C THR A 68 -3.37 2.43 11.81
N PRO A 69 -2.77 2.47 13.01
CA PRO A 69 -1.32 2.50 13.16
C PRO A 69 -0.67 1.20 12.67
N HIS A 70 0.35 1.33 11.83
CA HIS A 70 1.07 0.19 11.29
C HIS A 70 2.51 0.19 11.83
N PRO A 71 2.89 -0.77 12.70
CA PRO A 71 4.18 -0.74 13.40
C PRO A 71 5.39 -0.59 12.48
N LEU A 72 5.49 -1.42 11.44
CA LEU A 72 6.67 -1.37 10.56
C LEU A 72 6.75 -0.07 9.76
N GLU A 73 5.61 0.45 9.27
CA GLU A 73 5.59 1.72 8.54
C GLU A 73 6.04 2.87 9.44
N THR A 74 5.51 2.95 10.66
CA THR A 74 5.89 3.98 11.64
C THR A 74 7.37 3.89 11.99
N TRP A 75 7.91 2.69 12.29
CA TRP A 75 9.33 2.54 12.65
C TRP A 75 10.28 2.86 11.49
N VAL A 76 9.92 2.49 10.27
CA VAL A 76 10.71 2.85 9.08
C VAL A 76 10.66 4.35 8.84
N SER A 77 9.50 4.98 9.05
CA SER A 77 9.33 6.43 8.91
C SER A 77 10.20 7.24 9.87
N VAL A 78 10.57 6.68 11.06
CA VAL A 78 11.51 7.33 12.00
C VAL A 78 12.83 7.67 11.32
N LEU A 79 13.29 6.82 10.39
CA LEU A 79 14.53 7.04 9.65
C LEU A 79 14.44 8.23 8.66
N ALA A 80 13.23 8.62 8.28
CA ALA A 80 13.01 9.75 7.38
C ALA A 80 12.85 11.09 8.11
N VAL A 81 12.44 11.07 9.39
CA VAL A 81 12.19 12.29 10.20
C VAL A 81 13.36 13.28 10.20
N PRO A 82 14.65 12.87 10.38
CA PRO A 82 15.78 13.81 10.42
C PRO A 82 15.96 14.63 9.14
N PHE A 83 15.34 14.22 8.04
CA PHE A 83 15.46 14.91 6.75
C PHE A 83 14.39 15.98 6.53
N GLY A 84 13.56 16.25 7.54
CA GLY A 84 12.58 17.35 7.52
C GLY A 84 11.70 17.33 6.26
N ASP A 85 11.75 18.42 5.50
CA ASP A 85 10.98 18.60 4.27
C ASP A 85 11.24 17.55 3.17
N SER A 86 12.39 16.87 3.23
CA SER A 86 12.72 15.78 2.29
C SER A 86 12.17 14.42 2.71
N ALA A 87 11.58 14.29 3.91
CA ALA A 87 11.03 13.04 4.42
C ALA A 87 9.97 12.45 3.46
N ASP A 88 9.11 13.29 2.90
CA ASP A 88 8.10 12.89 1.91
C ASP A 88 8.72 12.18 0.71
N ALA A 89 9.77 12.78 0.14
CA ALA A 89 10.46 12.24 -1.02
C ALA A 89 11.15 10.90 -0.69
N ILE A 90 11.73 10.78 0.52
CA ILE A 90 12.37 9.54 0.99
C ILE A 90 11.34 8.42 1.11
N MET A 91 10.19 8.68 1.74
CA MET A 91 9.13 7.68 1.88
C MET A 91 8.57 7.24 0.51
N ILE A 92 8.34 8.17 -0.40
CA ILE A 92 7.90 7.86 -1.76
C ILE A 92 8.94 7.01 -2.50
N TRP A 93 10.23 7.39 -2.45
CA TRP A 93 11.29 6.60 -3.06
C TRP A 93 11.36 5.18 -2.52
N LEU A 94 11.22 5.01 -1.20
CA LEU A 94 11.23 3.70 -0.56
C LEU A 94 10.10 2.81 -1.13
N ILE A 95 8.89 3.34 -1.23
CA ILE A 95 7.74 2.58 -1.75
C ILE A 95 7.87 2.33 -3.27
N LEU A 96 8.43 3.27 -4.05
CA LEU A 96 8.70 3.06 -5.48
C LEU A 96 9.76 1.96 -5.69
N LEU A 97 10.79 1.90 -4.86
CA LEU A 97 11.77 0.81 -4.88
C LEU A 97 11.13 -0.53 -4.50
N CYS A 98 10.22 -0.54 -3.51
CA CYS A 98 9.41 -1.73 -3.20
C CYS A 98 8.56 -2.14 -4.41
N PHE A 99 7.99 -1.20 -5.18
CA PHE A 99 7.23 -1.54 -6.38
C PHE A 99 8.11 -2.17 -7.47
N GLY A 100 9.29 -1.61 -7.72
CA GLY A 100 10.26 -2.23 -8.62
C GLY A 100 10.69 -3.63 -8.16
N LEU A 101 10.88 -3.81 -6.84
CA LEU A 101 11.15 -5.11 -6.23
C LEU A 101 9.97 -6.08 -6.40
N LEU A 102 8.73 -5.61 -6.24
CA LEU A 102 7.52 -6.41 -6.46
C LEU A 102 7.46 -6.94 -7.89
N VAL A 103 7.73 -6.10 -8.88
CA VAL A 103 7.79 -6.49 -10.30
C VAL A 103 8.85 -7.57 -10.51
N TRP A 104 10.04 -7.40 -9.94
CA TRP A 104 11.11 -8.40 -10.01
C TRP A 104 10.75 -9.70 -9.31
N LEU A 105 10.20 -9.65 -8.10
CA LEU A 105 9.79 -10.84 -7.35
C LEU A 105 8.70 -11.61 -8.08
N THR A 106 7.75 -10.91 -8.70
CA THR A 106 6.67 -11.52 -9.48
C THR A 106 7.22 -12.27 -10.70
N TYR A 107 8.18 -11.67 -11.43
CA TYR A 107 8.94 -12.39 -12.47
C TYR A 107 9.55 -13.67 -11.93
N ARG A 108 10.27 -13.58 -10.80
CA ARG A 108 10.99 -14.72 -10.21
C ARG A 108 10.04 -15.82 -9.71
N VAL A 109 8.86 -15.48 -9.20
CA VAL A 109 7.84 -16.47 -8.83
C VAL A 109 7.33 -17.21 -10.07
N GLY A 110 6.96 -16.47 -11.12
CA GLY A 110 6.48 -17.07 -12.38
C GLY A 110 7.54 -17.96 -13.05
N GLU A 111 8.79 -17.52 -13.07
CA GLU A 111 9.93 -18.32 -13.54
C GLU A 111 10.15 -19.58 -12.72
N THR A 112 10.11 -19.47 -11.38
CA THR A 112 10.39 -20.58 -10.47
C THR A 112 9.26 -21.62 -10.48
N LEU A 113 8.00 -21.18 -10.48
CA LEU A 113 6.85 -22.08 -10.44
C LEU A 113 6.51 -22.69 -11.79
N PHE A 114 6.77 -21.97 -12.88
CA PHE A 114 6.30 -22.35 -14.21
C PHE A 114 7.39 -22.21 -15.27
N HIS A 115 7.56 -21.01 -15.85
CA HIS A 115 8.48 -20.78 -16.95
C HIS A 115 8.91 -19.30 -17.00
N PRO A 116 10.14 -18.94 -17.45
CA PRO A 116 10.58 -17.55 -17.55
C PRO A 116 9.61 -16.63 -18.29
N TRP A 117 9.01 -17.08 -19.39
CA TRP A 117 8.01 -16.30 -20.13
C TRP A 117 6.70 -16.07 -19.37
N VAL A 118 6.27 -17.02 -18.53
CA VAL A 118 5.15 -16.82 -17.60
C VAL A 118 5.50 -15.70 -16.61
N GLY A 119 6.72 -15.73 -16.07
CA GLY A 119 7.25 -14.69 -15.19
C GLY A 119 7.28 -13.32 -15.87
N ILE A 120 7.80 -13.22 -17.09
CA ILE A 120 7.88 -11.97 -17.86
C ILE A 120 6.48 -11.39 -18.08
N VAL A 121 5.54 -12.17 -18.59
CA VAL A 121 4.16 -11.73 -18.83
C VAL A 121 3.52 -11.23 -17.53
N THR A 122 3.67 -11.98 -16.43
CA THR A 122 3.13 -11.60 -15.13
C THR A 122 3.74 -10.30 -14.61
N ALA A 123 5.06 -10.14 -14.73
CA ALA A 123 5.75 -8.92 -14.32
C ALA A 123 5.29 -7.69 -15.13
N ILE A 124 5.09 -7.83 -16.45
CA ILE A 124 4.53 -6.78 -17.30
C ILE A 124 3.12 -6.42 -16.85
N VAL A 125 2.28 -7.41 -16.55
CA VAL A 125 0.93 -7.16 -16.03
C VAL A 125 1.02 -6.35 -14.74
N VAL A 126 1.79 -6.78 -13.74
CA VAL A 126 1.93 -6.08 -12.46
C VAL A 126 2.46 -4.66 -12.65
N ALA A 127 3.52 -4.49 -13.45
CA ALA A 127 4.15 -3.19 -13.70
C ALA A 127 3.21 -2.18 -14.38
N THR A 128 2.22 -2.67 -15.13
CA THR A 128 1.33 -1.81 -15.92
C THR A 128 -0.06 -1.62 -15.31
N ARG A 129 -0.40 -2.21 -14.16
CA ARG A 129 -1.71 -2.01 -13.51
C ARG A 129 -1.78 -0.69 -12.76
N PRO A 130 -2.63 0.28 -13.21
CA PRO A 130 -2.72 1.60 -12.61
C PRO A 130 -3.04 1.57 -11.12
N ALA A 131 -3.91 0.65 -10.69
CA ALA A 131 -4.26 0.51 -9.29
C ALA A 131 -3.04 0.15 -8.41
N LEU A 132 -2.06 -0.63 -8.92
CA LEU A 132 -0.88 -1.04 -8.17
C LEU A 132 0.18 0.07 -8.12
N PHE A 133 0.57 0.62 -9.26
CA PHE A 133 1.62 1.63 -9.25
C PHE A 133 1.15 3.00 -8.75
N ARG A 134 -0.17 3.32 -8.86
CA ARG A 134 -0.73 4.51 -8.21
C ARG A 134 -0.53 4.46 -6.69
N ASP A 135 -0.78 3.31 -6.06
CA ASP A 135 -0.59 3.18 -4.61
C ASP A 135 0.88 3.41 -4.21
N ALA A 136 1.83 2.96 -5.04
CA ALA A 136 3.24 3.27 -4.81
C ALA A 136 3.56 4.77 -4.98
N LEU A 137 2.95 5.46 -5.97
CA LEU A 137 3.14 6.89 -6.21
C LEU A 137 2.60 7.78 -5.09
N ILE A 138 1.65 7.31 -4.31
CA ILE A 138 1.09 8.06 -3.18
C ILE A 138 1.52 7.51 -1.82
N GLY A 139 2.53 6.64 -1.79
CA GLY A 139 3.18 6.19 -0.56
C GLY A 139 2.44 5.13 0.25
N TYR A 140 1.52 4.33 -0.35
CA TYR A 140 0.88 3.26 0.41
C TYR A 140 1.83 2.09 0.68
N GLN A 141 1.93 1.68 1.95
CA GLN A 141 2.71 0.53 2.41
C GLN A 141 2.24 -0.83 1.83
N ASP A 142 1.02 -0.90 1.28
CA ASP A 142 0.48 -2.12 0.65
C ASP A 142 1.44 -2.71 -0.39
N THR A 143 2.26 -1.86 -1.03
CA THR A 143 3.30 -2.29 -1.98
C THR A 143 4.43 -3.06 -1.27
N ALA A 144 4.90 -2.59 -0.12
CA ALA A 144 5.92 -3.27 0.69
C ALA A 144 5.36 -4.57 1.29
N PHE A 145 4.11 -4.55 1.74
CA PHE A 145 3.39 -5.75 2.17
C PHE A 145 3.33 -6.81 1.06
N ALA A 146 2.97 -6.41 -0.17
CA ALA A 146 2.96 -7.32 -1.32
C ALA A 146 4.35 -7.91 -1.60
N CYS A 147 5.44 -7.12 -1.46
CA CYS A 147 6.80 -7.62 -1.58
C CYS A 147 7.10 -8.73 -0.56
N ALA A 148 6.72 -8.54 0.70
CA ALA A 148 6.95 -9.53 1.74
C ALA A 148 6.19 -10.84 1.46
N ILE A 149 4.92 -10.76 1.04
CA ILE A 149 4.11 -11.93 0.69
C ILE A 149 4.65 -12.65 -0.54
N VAL A 150 4.90 -11.93 -1.65
CA VAL A 150 5.43 -12.52 -2.89
C VAL A 150 6.84 -13.07 -2.68
N GLY A 151 7.65 -12.41 -1.84
CA GLY A 151 8.96 -12.91 -1.39
C GLY A 151 8.84 -14.21 -0.60
N ALA A 152 7.87 -14.32 0.32
CA ALA A 152 7.60 -15.54 1.07
C ALA A 152 7.18 -16.70 0.14
N VAL A 153 6.30 -16.42 -0.83
CA VAL A 153 5.93 -17.38 -1.89
C VAL A 153 7.15 -17.82 -2.70
N LEU A 154 8.04 -16.91 -3.08
CA LEU A 154 9.27 -17.23 -3.81
C LEU A 154 10.21 -18.11 -3.00
N LEU A 155 10.40 -17.79 -1.72
CA LEU A 155 11.26 -18.59 -0.83
C LEU A 155 10.73 -20.01 -0.68
N GLU A 156 9.42 -20.16 -0.47
CA GLU A 156 8.77 -21.46 -0.32
C GLU A 156 8.78 -22.25 -1.64
N ALA A 157 8.54 -21.57 -2.78
CA ALA A 157 8.59 -22.20 -4.11
C ALA A 157 9.97 -22.76 -4.45
N ARG A 158 11.05 -22.06 -4.07
CA ARG A 158 12.42 -22.51 -4.34
C ARG A 158 12.89 -23.65 -3.44
N ARG A 159 12.45 -23.63 -2.21
CA ARG A 159 12.79 -24.64 -1.21
C ARG A 159 11.61 -24.87 -0.28
N PRO A 160 10.74 -25.84 -0.61
CA PRO A 160 9.58 -26.18 0.19
C PRO A 160 9.93 -26.46 1.65
N ARG A 161 9.08 -25.98 2.56
CA ARG A 161 9.27 -26.11 4.02
C ARG A 161 10.53 -25.42 4.56
N ARG A 162 10.84 -24.26 3.99
CA ARG A 162 12.00 -23.47 4.41
C ARG A 162 11.88 -22.97 5.85
N GLY A 163 10.65 -22.81 6.35
CA GLY A 163 10.38 -22.50 7.76
C GLY A 163 10.71 -21.07 8.14
N GLU A 164 11.74 -20.89 8.94
CA GLU A 164 12.08 -19.62 9.60
C GLU A 164 12.26 -18.44 8.62
N ALA A 165 12.85 -18.67 7.46
CA ALA A 165 13.04 -17.59 6.48
C ALA A 165 11.74 -17.10 5.86
N VAL A 166 10.76 -18.00 5.66
CA VAL A 166 9.41 -17.63 5.20
C VAL A 166 8.68 -16.88 6.30
N LEU A 167 8.71 -17.38 7.53
CA LEU A 167 8.10 -16.70 8.67
C LEU A 167 8.72 -15.33 8.92
N GLY A 168 10.02 -15.13 8.71
CA GLY A 168 10.65 -13.82 8.79
C GLY A 168 9.99 -12.79 7.86
N LEU A 169 9.70 -13.16 6.62
CA LEU A 169 8.96 -12.28 5.69
C LEU A 169 7.49 -12.11 6.10
N LEU A 170 6.85 -13.16 6.64
CA LEU A 170 5.47 -13.07 7.13
C LEU A 170 5.35 -12.24 8.41
N ILE A 171 6.40 -12.17 9.27
CA ILE A 171 6.49 -11.23 10.38
C ILE A 171 6.51 -9.79 9.86
N LEU A 172 7.37 -9.49 8.89
CA LEU A 172 7.41 -8.15 8.27
C LEU A 172 6.05 -7.80 7.66
N ALA A 173 5.42 -8.73 6.94
CA ALA A 173 4.07 -8.55 6.42
C ALA A 173 3.05 -8.32 7.55
N GLY A 174 3.12 -9.10 8.63
CA GLY A 174 2.22 -9.00 9.77
C GLY A 174 2.35 -7.69 10.56
N LEU A 175 3.52 -7.05 10.56
CA LEU A 175 3.74 -5.72 11.12
C LEU A 175 3.22 -4.58 10.23
N MET A 176 2.84 -4.89 9.00
CA MET A 176 2.18 -3.96 8.08
C MET A 176 0.67 -4.20 7.99
N ARG A 177 0.23 -5.49 8.06
CA ARG A 177 -1.18 -5.83 7.88
C ARG A 177 -1.55 -7.16 8.56
N PRO A 178 -2.75 -7.26 9.21
CA PRO A 178 -3.17 -8.47 9.92
C PRO A 178 -3.28 -9.73 9.07
N GLU A 179 -3.45 -9.62 7.74
CA GLU A 179 -3.45 -10.78 6.84
C GLU A 179 -2.13 -11.55 6.90
N GLY A 180 -1.03 -10.89 7.24
CA GLY A 180 0.27 -11.52 7.50
C GLY A 180 0.24 -12.45 8.71
N TRP A 181 -0.58 -12.15 9.74
CA TRP A 181 -0.74 -13.04 10.91
C TRP A 181 -1.42 -14.36 10.53
N ALA A 182 -2.51 -14.28 9.77
CA ALA A 182 -3.22 -15.47 9.29
C ALA A 182 -2.30 -16.36 8.45
N LEU A 183 -1.55 -15.77 7.50
CA LEU A 183 -0.59 -16.51 6.69
C LEU A 183 0.54 -17.10 7.54
N GLY A 184 1.08 -16.35 8.51
CA GLY A 184 2.14 -16.81 9.41
C GLY A 184 1.69 -17.98 10.29
N GLY A 185 0.51 -17.87 10.90
CA GLY A 185 -0.08 -18.92 11.73
C GLY A 185 -0.36 -20.20 10.94
N LEU A 186 -1.02 -20.07 9.77
CA LEU A 186 -1.31 -21.21 8.90
C LEU A 186 -0.03 -21.87 8.36
N TYR A 187 0.99 -21.08 8.01
CA TYR A 187 2.27 -21.59 7.57
C TYR A 187 2.99 -22.35 8.70
N ALA A 188 3.00 -21.82 9.93
CA ALA A 188 3.58 -22.50 11.08
C ALA A 188 2.87 -23.85 11.34
N LEU A 189 1.54 -23.88 11.30
CA LEU A 189 0.75 -25.11 11.45
C LEU A 189 1.02 -26.11 10.33
N TRP A 190 1.12 -25.65 9.07
CA TRP A 190 1.44 -26.50 7.93
C TRP A 190 2.83 -27.14 8.04
N MET A 191 3.77 -26.48 8.72
CA MET A 191 5.11 -27.03 8.95
C MET A 191 5.14 -28.15 10.00
N PHE A 192 4.14 -28.27 10.89
CA PHE A 192 4.15 -29.18 12.05
C PHE A 192 4.47 -30.64 11.71
N PRO A 193 3.85 -31.28 10.68
CA PRO A 193 4.13 -32.67 10.36
C PRO A 193 5.58 -32.96 9.96
N ALA A 194 6.32 -31.89 9.54
CA ALA A 194 7.69 -32.01 9.06
C ALA A 194 8.74 -31.57 10.07
N CYS A 195 8.35 -31.21 11.29
CA CYS A 195 9.25 -30.64 12.29
C CYS A 195 9.21 -31.41 13.61
N GLU A 196 10.36 -31.45 14.28
CA GLU A 196 10.47 -31.89 15.66
C GLU A 196 9.90 -30.84 16.63
N TRP A 197 9.58 -31.25 17.87
CA TRP A 197 8.92 -30.39 18.86
C TRP A 197 9.61 -29.05 19.13
N PRO A 198 10.95 -28.99 19.32
CA PRO A 198 11.61 -27.70 19.55
C PRO A 198 11.47 -26.74 18.38
N ARG A 199 11.46 -27.23 17.13
CA ARG A 199 11.25 -26.40 15.94
C ARG A 199 9.80 -25.96 15.81
N ARG A 200 8.82 -26.79 16.20
CA ARG A 200 7.40 -26.40 16.22
C ARG A 200 7.17 -25.22 17.14
N ILE A 201 7.72 -25.27 18.38
CA ILE A 201 7.63 -24.18 19.35
C ILE A 201 8.25 -22.90 18.76
N ARG A 202 9.44 -23.00 18.18
CA ARG A 202 10.10 -21.83 17.57
C ARG A 202 9.28 -21.22 16.43
N LEU A 203 8.71 -22.02 15.53
CA LEU A 203 7.88 -21.53 14.43
C LEU A 203 6.59 -20.88 14.93
N LEU A 204 5.96 -21.44 15.97
CA LEU A 204 4.80 -20.81 16.64
C LEU A 204 5.18 -19.48 17.29
N ALA A 205 6.29 -19.46 18.03
CA ALA A 205 6.79 -18.24 18.65
C ALA A 205 7.03 -17.16 17.58
N MET A 206 7.65 -17.52 16.45
CA MET A 206 7.84 -16.59 15.32
C MET A 206 6.49 -16.11 14.75
N ALA A 207 5.50 -16.98 14.58
CA ALA A 207 4.19 -16.57 14.07
C ALA A 207 3.47 -15.59 15.00
N CYS A 208 3.72 -15.66 16.31
CA CYS A 208 3.17 -14.75 17.31
C CYS A 208 3.90 -13.40 17.40
N VAL A 209 5.11 -13.25 16.83
CA VAL A 209 5.91 -12.00 16.96
C VAL A 209 5.14 -10.78 16.48
N ALA A 210 4.60 -10.81 15.27
CA ALA A 210 3.92 -9.65 14.69
C ALA A 210 2.66 -9.24 15.47
N PRO A 211 1.70 -10.13 15.76
CA PRO A 211 0.52 -9.74 16.53
C PRO A 211 0.86 -9.28 17.97
N LEU A 212 1.87 -9.88 18.62
CA LEU A 212 2.27 -9.48 19.97
C LEU A 212 2.96 -8.10 19.96
N LEU A 213 3.85 -7.83 19.00
CA LEU A 213 4.48 -6.50 18.87
C LEU A 213 3.45 -5.42 18.54
N TRP A 214 2.45 -5.73 17.72
CA TRP A 214 1.38 -4.80 17.39
C TRP A 214 0.53 -4.49 18.64
N ALA A 215 0.05 -5.53 19.34
CA ALA A 215 -0.71 -5.36 20.56
C ALA A 215 0.09 -4.64 21.67
N ALA A 216 1.39 -4.89 21.77
CA ALA A 216 2.26 -4.20 22.70
C ALA A 216 2.40 -2.70 22.37
N MET A 217 2.50 -2.35 21.07
CA MET A 217 2.55 -0.96 20.63
C MET A 217 1.22 -0.24 20.90
N ASP A 218 0.09 -0.85 20.53
CA ASP A 218 -1.24 -0.30 20.81
C ASP A 218 -1.42 -0.07 22.31
N TRP A 219 -1.09 -1.07 23.12
CA TRP A 219 -1.19 -0.97 24.59
C TRP A 219 -0.27 0.11 25.17
N ALA A 220 0.96 0.21 24.70
CA ALA A 220 1.92 1.21 25.20
C ALA A 220 1.49 2.65 24.90
N VAL A 221 0.76 2.88 23.80
CA VAL A 221 0.34 4.22 23.37
C VAL A 221 -1.04 4.58 23.90
N THR A 222 -1.99 3.64 23.87
CA THR A 222 -3.41 3.92 24.15
C THR A 222 -3.95 3.23 25.40
N GLY A 223 -3.23 2.25 25.96
CA GLY A 223 -3.74 1.39 27.04
C GLY A 223 -4.70 0.27 26.57
N ASP A 224 -5.04 0.23 25.28
CA ASP A 224 -5.86 -0.83 24.67
C ASP A 224 -5.01 -1.67 23.71
N PRO A 225 -4.74 -2.96 23.97
CA PRO A 225 -3.93 -3.82 23.13
C PRO A 225 -4.56 -4.14 21.75
N LEU A 226 -5.83 -3.82 21.56
CA LEU A 226 -6.58 -4.01 20.31
C LEU A 226 -7.04 -2.68 19.69
N HIS A 227 -6.44 -1.57 20.11
CA HIS A 227 -6.79 -0.22 19.62
C HIS A 227 -6.84 -0.14 18.09
N SER A 228 -5.86 -0.70 17.41
CA SER A 228 -5.83 -0.70 15.93
C SER A 228 -7.04 -1.41 15.31
N LEU A 229 -7.57 -2.44 15.96
CA LEU A 229 -8.77 -3.14 15.49
C LEU A 229 -10.04 -2.33 15.79
N HIS A 230 -10.19 -1.85 17.02
CA HIS A 230 -11.33 -1.06 17.46
C HIS A 230 -11.40 0.27 16.67
N GLY A 231 -10.31 1.03 16.61
CA GLY A 231 -10.24 2.29 15.88
C GLY A 231 -10.46 2.15 14.38
N THR A 232 -10.07 1.00 13.77
CA THR A 232 -10.38 0.74 12.35
C THR A 232 -11.89 0.52 12.14
N ALA A 233 -12.56 -0.16 13.06
CA ALA A 233 -14.00 -0.37 13.00
C ALA A 233 -14.75 0.95 13.24
N ASP A 234 -14.35 1.73 14.25
CA ASP A 234 -14.92 3.04 14.57
C ASP A 234 -14.75 4.03 13.41
N LEU A 235 -13.54 4.09 12.82
CA LEU A 235 -13.31 4.92 11.64
C LEU A 235 -14.16 4.47 10.45
N ALA A 236 -14.33 3.16 10.26
CA ALA A 236 -15.16 2.64 9.17
C ALA A 236 -16.63 3.03 9.35
N GLU A 237 -17.09 3.11 10.60
CA GLU A 237 -18.41 3.60 10.96
C GLU A 237 -18.55 5.11 10.73
N ALA A 238 -17.64 5.89 11.28
CA ALA A 238 -17.65 7.34 11.23
C ALA A 238 -17.64 7.91 9.81
N VAL A 239 -16.97 7.23 8.86
CA VAL A 239 -16.92 7.65 7.44
C VAL A 239 -17.81 6.80 6.52
N ASP A 240 -18.79 6.10 7.08
CA ASP A 240 -19.80 5.29 6.36
C ASP A 240 -19.17 4.34 5.31
N ARG A 241 -18.12 3.60 5.70
CA ARG A 241 -17.51 2.59 4.83
C ARG A 241 -18.36 1.33 4.80
N ARG A 242 -18.38 0.68 3.63
CA ARG A 242 -19.05 -0.62 3.44
C ARG A 242 -18.49 -1.66 4.40
N ARG A 243 -19.39 -2.34 5.13
CA ARG A 243 -19.06 -3.33 6.17
C ARG A 243 -19.98 -4.56 6.15
N GLU A 244 -20.87 -4.66 5.18
CA GLU A 244 -21.89 -5.70 5.10
C GLU A 244 -21.24 -7.04 4.66
N PRO A 245 -21.22 -8.07 5.53
CA PRO A 245 -20.58 -9.36 5.23
C PRO A 245 -21.18 -10.07 4.01
N GLU A 246 -22.49 -9.94 3.79
CA GLU A 246 -23.20 -10.54 2.66
C GLU A 246 -22.76 -9.97 1.31
N GLN A 247 -22.25 -8.76 1.27
CA GLN A 247 -21.75 -8.10 0.08
C GLN A 247 -20.27 -8.43 -0.22
N ALA A 248 -19.55 -9.03 0.73
CA ALA A 248 -18.12 -9.31 0.60
C ALA A 248 -17.76 -10.15 -0.64
N PRO A 249 -18.51 -11.22 -1.03
CA PRO A 249 -18.22 -11.96 -2.24
C PRO A 249 -18.32 -11.10 -3.51
N PHE A 250 -19.36 -10.27 -3.61
CA PHE A 250 -19.57 -9.38 -4.75
C PHE A 250 -18.43 -8.36 -4.86
N TRP A 251 -18.09 -7.67 -3.75
CA TRP A 251 -17.02 -6.69 -3.74
C TRP A 251 -15.66 -7.30 -3.98
N THR A 252 -15.41 -8.54 -3.55
CA THR A 252 -14.18 -9.28 -3.87
C THR A 252 -13.98 -9.38 -5.38
N LEU A 253 -14.99 -9.84 -6.09
CA LEU A 253 -14.93 -9.99 -7.54
C LEU A 253 -14.79 -8.64 -8.26
N GLN A 254 -15.56 -7.64 -7.82
CA GLN A 254 -15.51 -6.30 -8.39
C GLN A 254 -14.14 -5.64 -8.19
N TYR A 255 -13.53 -5.80 -7.01
CA TYR A 255 -12.20 -5.24 -6.75
C TYR A 255 -11.11 -5.97 -7.52
N PHE A 256 -11.19 -7.29 -7.71
CA PHE A 256 -10.28 -7.99 -8.64
C PHE A 256 -10.43 -7.45 -10.07
N GLY A 257 -11.66 -7.25 -10.53
CA GLY A 257 -11.94 -6.60 -11.81
C GLY A 257 -11.33 -5.20 -11.91
N TYR A 258 -11.47 -4.40 -10.85
CA TYR A 258 -10.90 -3.05 -10.79
C TYR A 258 -9.36 -3.05 -10.82
N VAL A 259 -8.71 -3.95 -10.10
CA VAL A 259 -7.23 -4.03 -10.02
C VAL A 259 -6.64 -4.57 -11.31
N LEU A 260 -7.15 -5.71 -11.78
CA LEU A 260 -6.57 -6.42 -12.92
C LEU A 260 -7.04 -5.86 -14.26
N ARG A 261 -8.29 -5.37 -14.30
CA ARG A 261 -8.92 -4.82 -15.50
C ARG A 261 -9.02 -5.81 -16.67
N GLU A 262 -9.77 -5.46 -17.65
CA GLU A 262 -9.79 -6.12 -18.95
C GLU A 262 -8.44 -5.84 -19.66
N PRO A 263 -7.89 -6.75 -20.40
CA PRO A 263 -8.28 -8.13 -20.68
C PRO A 263 -7.77 -9.15 -19.66
N ILE A 264 -7.04 -8.72 -18.61
CA ILE A 264 -6.35 -9.61 -17.67
C ILE A 264 -7.37 -10.47 -16.93
N VAL A 265 -8.42 -9.84 -16.35
CA VAL A 265 -9.44 -10.56 -15.60
C VAL A 265 -10.18 -11.61 -16.45
N LEU A 266 -10.35 -11.33 -17.75
CA LEU A 266 -10.98 -12.28 -18.69
C LEU A 266 -10.05 -13.43 -19.07
N GLY A 267 -8.73 -13.21 -19.05
CA GLY A 267 -7.73 -14.25 -19.31
C GLY A 267 -7.46 -15.17 -18.11
N LEU A 268 -7.78 -14.75 -16.87
CA LEU A 268 -7.54 -15.55 -15.67
C LEU A 268 -8.20 -16.94 -15.71
N PRO A 269 -9.50 -17.10 -16.06
CA PRO A 269 -10.14 -18.41 -16.12
C PRO A 269 -9.42 -19.37 -17.07
N ILE A 270 -8.86 -18.86 -18.18
CA ILE A 270 -8.10 -19.66 -19.15
C ILE A 270 -6.84 -20.23 -18.50
N GLY A 271 -6.09 -19.40 -17.77
CA GLY A 271 -4.88 -19.84 -17.07
C GLY A 271 -5.18 -20.76 -15.87
N LEU A 272 -6.23 -20.50 -15.12
CA LEU A 272 -6.70 -21.38 -14.06
C LEU A 272 -7.13 -22.74 -14.62
N PHE A 273 -7.90 -22.73 -15.71
CA PHE A 273 -8.28 -23.96 -16.42
C PHE A 273 -7.05 -24.70 -16.96
N PHE A 274 -6.06 -24.00 -17.51
CA PHE A 274 -4.79 -24.61 -17.94
C PHE A 274 -4.10 -25.31 -16.76
N ALA A 275 -3.94 -24.60 -15.62
CA ALA A 275 -3.29 -25.16 -14.43
C ALA A 275 -4.03 -26.41 -13.91
N TRP A 276 -5.37 -26.35 -13.86
CA TRP A 276 -6.21 -27.48 -13.46
C TRP A 276 -6.13 -28.65 -14.46
N ARG A 277 -6.27 -28.38 -15.77
CA ARG A 277 -6.28 -29.38 -16.85
C ARG A 277 -4.98 -30.19 -16.93
N PHE A 278 -3.85 -29.50 -16.67
CA PHE A 278 -2.53 -30.13 -16.69
C PHE A 278 -2.01 -30.49 -15.30
N ARG A 279 -2.87 -30.35 -14.27
CA ARG A 279 -2.57 -30.71 -12.88
C ARG A 279 -1.26 -30.10 -12.37
N LEU A 280 -1.03 -28.81 -12.63
CA LEU A 280 0.18 -28.11 -12.23
C LEU A 280 0.21 -27.93 -10.70
N ARG A 281 0.92 -28.82 -9.99
CA ARG A 281 1.03 -28.79 -8.52
C ARG A 281 1.61 -27.47 -8.00
N ASN A 282 2.50 -26.86 -8.77
CA ASN A 282 3.11 -25.58 -8.43
C ASN A 282 2.09 -24.42 -8.38
N ALA A 283 0.92 -24.56 -9.00
CA ALA A 283 -0.17 -23.58 -8.92
C ALA A 283 -0.86 -23.55 -7.54
N ILE A 284 -0.72 -24.61 -6.73
CA ILE A 284 -1.39 -24.72 -5.43
C ILE A 284 -0.89 -23.64 -4.47
N LEU A 285 0.42 -23.40 -4.41
CA LEU A 285 1.01 -22.44 -3.47
C LEU A 285 0.43 -21.01 -3.62
N PRO A 286 0.47 -20.37 -4.81
CA PRO A 286 -0.13 -19.05 -4.96
C PRO A 286 -1.64 -19.05 -4.75
N LEU A 287 -2.36 -20.13 -5.13
CA LEU A 287 -3.81 -20.23 -4.91
C LEU A 287 -4.17 -20.33 -3.42
N VAL A 288 -3.40 -21.07 -2.62
CA VAL A 288 -3.60 -21.13 -1.17
C VAL A 288 -3.40 -19.75 -0.54
N VAL A 289 -2.35 -19.04 -0.91
CA VAL A 289 -2.10 -17.67 -0.38
C VAL A 289 -3.23 -16.72 -0.78
N VAL A 290 -3.66 -16.75 -2.05
CA VAL A 290 -4.84 -15.98 -2.52
C VAL A 290 -6.08 -16.35 -1.72
N GLY A 291 -6.35 -17.66 -1.55
CA GLY A 291 -7.52 -18.15 -0.81
C GLY A 291 -7.54 -17.67 0.64
N VAL A 292 -6.41 -17.73 1.34
CA VAL A 292 -6.29 -17.23 2.72
C VAL A 292 -6.54 -15.73 2.78
N MET A 293 -5.93 -14.94 1.90
CA MET A 293 -6.11 -13.48 1.91
C MET A 293 -7.55 -13.08 1.56
N VAL A 294 -8.17 -13.78 0.61
CA VAL A 294 -9.60 -13.58 0.28
C VAL A 294 -10.49 -13.97 1.47
N ALA A 295 -10.19 -15.08 2.14
CA ALA A 295 -10.95 -15.50 3.32
C ALA A 295 -10.86 -14.46 4.45
N VAL A 296 -9.66 -13.92 4.74
CA VAL A 296 -9.49 -12.85 5.72
C VAL A 296 -10.27 -11.60 5.32
N PHE A 297 -10.24 -11.20 4.04
CA PHE A 297 -11.02 -10.08 3.53
C PHE A 297 -12.54 -10.30 3.69
N MET A 298 -13.03 -11.51 3.42
CA MET A 298 -14.46 -11.84 3.55
C MET A 298 -14.91 -11.96 5.01
N ILE A 299 -14.03 -12.34 5.92
CA ILE A 299 -14.31 -12.48 7.35
C ILE A 299 -14.23 -11.11 8.06
N GLY A 300 -13.41 -10.18 7.58
CA GLY A 300 -13.20 -8.87 8.19
C GLY A 300 -14.47 -8.11 8.59
N PRO A 301 -15.50 -8.02 7.74
CA PRO A 301 -16.76 -7.33 8.06
C PRO A 301 -17.50 -7.86 9.30
N PHE A 302 -17.35 -9.17 9.64
CA PHE A 302 -17.92 -9.72 10.88
C PHE A 302 -17.28 -9.13 12.14
N PHE A 303 -16.12 -8.50 12.01
CA PHE A 303 -15.39 -7.77 13.06
C PHE A 303 -15.46 -6.25 12.87
N GLY A 304 -16.41 -5.74 12.07
CA GLY A 304 -16.58 -4.32 11.80
C GLY A 304 -15.56 -3.72 10.80
N LEU A 305 -14.68 -4.54 10.23
CA LEU A 305 -13.66 -4.04 9.30
C LEU A 305 -14.26 -3.73 7.92
N PRO A 306 -13.80 -2.65 7.26
CA PRO A 306 -14.38 -2.20 6.01
C PRO A 306 -13.95 -3.05 4.80
N LEU A 307 -14.84 -3.17 3.81
CA LEU A 307 -14.56 -3.75 2.50
C LEU A 307 -13.85 -2.72 1.60
N ILE A 308 -12.53 -2.66 1.67
CA ILE A 308 -11.72 -1.71 0.90
C ILE A 308 -10.95 -2.41 -0.23
N GLY A 309 -11.01 -1.88 -1.44
CA GLY A 309 -10.40 -2.48 -2.64
C GLY A 309 -8.88 -2.63 -2.58
N ARG A 310 -8.17 -1.90 -1.71
CA ARG A 310 -6.72 -2.08 -1.52
C ARG A 310 -6.36 -3.42 -0.88
N TYR A 311 -7.25 -4.05 -0.12
CA TYR A 311 -7.01 -5.34 0.54
C TYR A 311 -6.90 -6.51 -0.46
N VAL A 312 -7.43 -6.36 -1.67
CA VAL A 312 -7.29 -7.38 -2.73
C VAL A 312 -6.12 -7.13 -3.69
N ARG A 313 -5.26 -6.13 -3.45
CA ARG A 313 -4.10 -5.83 -4.30
C ARG A 313 -3.10 -6.98 -4.36
N THR A 314 -2.65 -7.44 -3.21
CA THR A 314 -1.66 -8.51 -3.12
C THR A 314 -2.18 -9.84 -3.69
N PRO A 315 -3.39 -10.33 -3.37
CA PRO A 315 -3.92 -11.51 -4.06
C PRO A 315 -4.10 -11.29 -5.58
N SER A 316 -4.38 -10.07 -6.05
CA SER A 316 -4.41 -9.75 -7.49
C SER A 316 -3.05 -9.94 -8.16
N VAL A 317 -1.95 -9.56 -7.48
CA VAL A 317 -0.58 -9.77 -7.99
C VAL A 317 -0.31 -11.27 -8.20
N LEU A 318 -0.71 -12.11 -7.24
CA LEU A 318 -0.55 -13.58 -7.37
C LEU A 318 -1.48 -14.19 -8.42
N LEU A 319 -2.70 -13.68 -8.56
CA LEU A 319 -3.62 -14.09 -9.62
C LEU A 319 -3.09 -13.78 -11.02
N ALA A 320 -2.34 -12.68 -11.19
CA ALA A 320 -1.73 -12.35 -12.47
C ALA A 320 -0.80 -13.45 -13.03
N LEU A 321 -0.27 -14.36 -12.18
CA LEU A 321 0.47 -15.54 -12.60
C LEU A 321 -0.36 -16.45 -13.53
N PHE A 322 -1.66 -16.55 -13.29
CA PHE A 322 -2.56 -17.37 -14.09
C PHE A 322 -2.86 -16.72 -15.45
N TYR A 323 -2.85 -15.40 -15.52
CA TYR A 323 -2.84 -14.73 -16.82
C TYR A 323 -1.54 -15.02 -17.58
N GLY A 324 -0.39 -15.00 -16.90
CA GLY A 324 0.88 -15.43 -17.49
C GLY A 324 0.84 -16.85 -18.03
N LEU A 325 0.16 -17.78 -17.31
CA LEU A 325 -0.10 -19.14 -17.79
C LEU A 325 -1.04 -19.19 -19.00
N ALA A 326 -2.06 -18.33 -19.06
CA ALA A 326 -2.94 -18.26 -20.23
C ALA A 326 -2.18 -17.89 -21.49
N VAL A 327 -1.23 -16.97 -21.39
CA VAL A 327 -0.42 -16.48 -22.53
C VAL A 327 0.73 -17.42 -22.86
N ALA A 328 1.50 -17.90 -21.88
CA ALA A 328 2.78 -18.59 -22.08
C ALA A 328 2.80 -20.03 -21.55
N GLY A 329 1.71 -20.55 -20.99
CA GLY A 329 1.66 -21.89 -20.39
C GLY A 329 1.90 -23.03 -21.39
N TRP A 330 1.62 -22.80 -22.67
CA TRP A 330 1.90 -23.77 -23.73
C TRP A 330 3.39 -24.17 -23.82
N LEU A 331 4.30 -23.36 -23.29
CA LEU A 331 5.73 -23.66 -23.20
C LEU A 331 6.05 -24.82 -22.25
N LEU A 332 5.13 -25.15 -21.35
CA LEU A 332 5.24 -26.26 -20.41
C LEU A 332 4.85 -27.61 -21.03
N LEU A 333 4.31 -27.61 -22.24
CA LEU A 333 3.81 -28.82 -22.91
C LEU A 333 4.82 -29.39 -23.90
N ASP A 334 4.87 -30.68 -24.01
CA ASP A 334 5.66 -31.39 -25.03
C ASP A 334 5.22 -31.01 -26.45
N PRO A 335 6.14 -31.01 -27.42
CA PRO A 335 5.83 -30.71 -28.81
C PRO A 335 4.69 -31.64 -29.35
N GLY A 336 3.66 -31.03 -29.98
CA GLY A 336 2.55 -31.81 -30.52
C GLY A 336 1.27 -30.97 -30.73
N ARG A 337 0.16 -31.65 -31.06
CA ARG A 337 -1.14 -31.00 -31.33
C ARG A 337 -1.64 -30.17 -30.13
N ARG A 338 -1.47 -30.69 -28.87
CA ARG A 338 -1.89 -30.00 -27.66
C ARG A 338 -1.11 -28.70 -27.46
N ARG A 339 0.23 -28.73 -27.61
CA ARG A 339 1.08 -27.52 -27.51
C ARG A 339 0.67 -26.49 -28.53
N ARG A 340 0.45 -26.90 -29.80
CA ARG A 340 0.00 -26.00 -30.88
C ARG A 340 -1.35 -25.36 -30.56
N PHE A 341 -2.31 -26.11 -30.07
CA PHE A 341 -3.62 -25.59 -29.66
C PHE A 341 -3.46 -24.52 -28.60
N TRP A 342 -2.75 -24.81 -27.49
CA TRP A 342 -2.56 -23.85 -26.39
C TRP A 342 -1.67 -22.67 -26.79
N MET A 343 -0.75 -22.83 -27.72
CA MET A 343 -0.02 -21.72 -28.33
C MET A 343 -0.96 -20.73 -29.02
N TRP A 344 -1.90 -21.23 -29.83
CA TRP A 344 -2.89 -20.36 -30.47
C TRP A 344 -3.83 -19.70 -29.46
N VAL A 345 -4.23 -20.39 -28.41
CA VAL A 345 -4.98 -19.78 -27.29
C VAL A 345 -4.16 -18.66 -26.65
N GLY A 346 -2.89 -18.90 -26.36
CA GLY A 346 -1.99 -17.89 -25.78
C GLY A 346 -1.80 -16.66 -26.69
N ILE A 347 -1.64 -16.90 -28.01
CA ILE A 347 -1.56 -15.83 -29.01
C ILE A 347 -2.87 -15.04 -29.06
N ALA A 348 -4.02 -15.70 -29.01
CA ALA A 348 -5.33 -15.02 -29.00
C ALA A 348 -5.52 -14.17 -27.73
N VAL A 349 -5.13 -14.69 -26.56
CA VAL A 349 -5.18 -13.93 -25.30
C VAL A 349 -4.25 -12.73 -25.33
N ALA A 350 -3.02 -12.88 -25.84
CA ALA A 350 -2.07 -11.80 -26.00
C ALA A 350 -2.56 -10.77 -27.03
N GLY A 351 -3.07 -11.21 -28.16
CA GLY A 351 -3.65 -10.34 -29.21
C GLY A 351 -4.84 -9.54 -28.71
N PHE A 352 -5.73 -10.18 -27.95
CA PHE A 352 -6.84 -9.51 -27.28
C PHE A 352 -6.33 -8.43 -26.31
N SER A 353 -5.26 -8.69 -25.56
CA SER A 353 -4.65 -7.69 -24.67
C SER A 353 -4.06 -6.51 -25.42
N ILE A 354 -3.45 -6.74 -26.60
CA ILE A 354 -2.92 -5.68 -27.46
C ILE A 354 -4.06 -4.77 -27.93
N ALA A 355 -5.22 -5.33 -28.27
CA ALA A 355 -6.39 -4.54 -28.68
C ALA A 355 -6.89 -3.58 -27.58
N PHE A 356 -6.63 -3.88 -26.31
CA PHE A 356 -7.00 -3.02 -25.18
C PHE A 356 -5.95 -1.95 -24.83
N ILE A 357 -4.79 -1.92 -25.48
CA ILE A 357 -3.74 -0.93 -25.18
C ILE A 357 -4.27 0.51 -25.26
N PRO A 358 -5.03 0.94 -26.30
CA PRO A 358 -5.52 2.31 -26.37
C PRO A 358 -6.40 2.70 -25.18
N TRP A 359 -7.24 1.77 -24.73
CA TRP A 359 -8.06 1.96 -23.52
C TRP A 359 -7.20 2.08 -22.25
N HIS A 360 -6.19 1.23 -22.16
CA HIS A 360 -5.27 1.22 -21.03
C HIS A 360 -4.46 2.52 -20.94
N VAL A 361 -3.98 3.01 -22.07
CA VAL A 361 -3.26 4.30 -22.16
C VAL A 361 -4.14 5.45 -21.67
N ARG A 362 -5.41 5.53 -22.11
CA ARG A 362 -6.36 6.54 -21.61
C ARG A 362 -6.54 6.47 -20.10
N MET A 363 -6.70 5.26 -19.55
CA MET A 363 -6.85 5.08 -18.10
C MET A 363 -5.61 5.54 -17.33
N VAL A 364 -4.41 5.31 -17.85
CA VAL A 364 -3.15 5.81 -17.27
C VAL A 364 -3.08 7.34 -17.36
N ASP A 365 -3.50 7.94 -18.47
CA ASP A 365 -3.52 9.39 -18.66
C ASP A 365 -4.54 10.07 -17.71
N ASP A 366 -5.73 9.51 -17.59
CA ASP A 366 -6.74 9.96 -16.60
C ASP A 366 -6.19 9.91 -15.17
N MET A 367 -5.49 8.83 -14.83
CA MET A 367 -4.86 8.68 -13.53
C MET A 367 -3.73 9.70 -13.34
N ARG A 368 -2.89 9.93 -14.35
CA ARG A 368 -1.83 10.95 -14.33
C ARG A 368 -2.41 12.33 -14.07
N THR A 369 -3.46 12.70 -14.82
CA THR A 369 -4.17 13.96 -14.63
C THR A 369 -4.74 14.11 -13.21
N ASN A 370 -5.28 13.02 -12.64
CA ASN A 370 -5.78 13.03 -11.27
C ASN A 370 -4.67 13.20 -10.23
N LEU A 371 -3.52 12.53 -10.43
CA LEU A 371 -2.36 12.68 -9.55
C LEU A 371 -1.81 14.10 -9.58
N ASP A 372 -1.62 14.68 -10.77
CA ASP A 372 -1.17 16.06 -10.96
C ASP A 372 -2.11 17.06 -10.25
N GLN A 373 -3.42 16.92 -10.43
CA GLN A 373 -4.39 17.79 -9.75
C GLN A 373 -4.31 17.68 -8.22
N ARG A 374 -4.18 16.46 -7.68
CA ARG A 374 -4.08 16.23 -6.24
C ARG A 374 -2.76 16.74 -5.67
N SER A 375 -1.64 16.47 -6.34
CA SER A 375 -0.32 16.98 -5.95
C SER A 375 -0.34 18.51 -5.83
N ARG A 376 -0.86 19.20 -6.84
CA ARG A 376 -0.99 20.67 -6.82
C ARG A 376 -1.87 21.19 -5.68
N VAL A 377 -2.95 20.48 -5.34
CA VAL A 377 -3.81 20.88 -4.20
C VAL A 377 -3.04 20.78 -2.88
N TYR A 378 -2.26 19.70 -2.68
CA TYR A 378 -1.42 19.55 -1.48
C TYR A 378 -0.24 20.53 -1.46
N GLU A 379 0.40 20.80 -2.61
CA GLU A 379 1.47 21.81 -2.71
C GLU A 379 0.96 23.21 -2.34
N GLN A 380 -0.24 23.57 -2.80
CA GLN A 380 -0.85 24.85 -2.42
C GLN A 380 -1.24 24.91 -0.96
N LEU A 381 -1.74 23.80 -0.38
CA LEU A 381 -1.99 23.70 1.06
C LEU A 381 -0.69 23.90 1.85
N ARG A 382 0.39 23.25 1.43
CA ARG A 382 1.72 23.41 2.03
C ARG A 382 2.19 24.87 1.97
N ALA A 383 2.09 25.50 0.80
CA ALA A 383 2.50 26.89 0.62
C ALA A 383 1.71 27.85 1.52
N VAL A 384 0.42 27.60 1.73
CA VAL A 384 -0.43 28.38 2.63
C VAL A 384 -0.06 28.12 4.10
N ALA A 385 0.13 26.88 4.50
CA ALA A 385 0.50 26.51 5.88
C ALA A 385 1.89 27.08 6.25
N GLN A 386 2.85 27.02 5.33
CA GLN A 386 4.21 27.52 5.56
C GLN A 386 4.38 29.04 5.33
N ALA A 387 3.30 29.76 4.98
CA ALA A 387 3.37 31.22 4.84
C ALA A 387 3.67 31.89 6.21
N PRO A 388 4.69 32.78 6.31
CA PRO A 388 5.10 33.35 7.60
C PRO A 388 3.98 34.03 8.37
N ARG A 389 3.05 34.68 7.66
CA ARG A 389 1.87 35.30 8.28
C ARG A 389 0.94 34.28 8.91
N VAL A 390 0.72 33.12 8.27
CA VAL A 390 -0.14 32.05 8.79
C VAL A 390 0.50 31.41 10.00
N GLN A 391 1.81 31.12 9.95
CA GLN A 391 2.56 30.56 11.08
C GLN A 391 2.50 31.49 12.29
N ALA A 392 2.77 32.78 12.11
CA ALA A 392 2.71 33.78 13.19
C ALA A 392 1.29 33.89 13.79
N VAL A 393 0.23 33.73 13.01
CA VAL A 393 -1.15 33.70 13.52
C VAL A 393 -1.44 32.43 14.29
N VAL A 394 -1.03 31.28 13.79
CA VAL A 394 -1.21 30.00 14.50
C VAL A 394 -0.52 30.05 15.86
N GLU A 395 0.73 30.52 15.94
CA GLU A 395 1.48 30.69 17.17
C GLU A 395 0.73 31.63 18.16
N ARG A 396 0.30 32.81 17.72
CA ARG A 396 -0.46 33.73 18.57
C ARG A 396 -1.80 33.19 19.04
N CYS A 397 -2.43 32.32 18.23
CA CYS A 397 -3.71 31.71 18.56
C CYS A 397 -3.60 30.44 19.43
N GLY A 398 -2.40 30.09 19.90
CA GLY A 398 -2.15 28.99 20.83
C GLY A 398 -1.78 27.66 20.17
N ASP A 399 -1.09 27.73 19.03
CA ASP A 399 -0.54 26.58 18.28
C ASP A 399 -1.58 25.47 17.96
N THR A 400 -2.82 25.88 17.68
CA THR A 400 -3.88 24.94 17.32
C THR A 400 -4.52 25.31 16.00
N VAL A 401 -4.96 24.28 15.24
CA VAL A 401 -5.60 24.47 13.94
C VAL A 401 -6.72 23.46 13.72
N SER A 402 -7.85 23.91 13.21
CA SER A 402 -8.91 23.05 12.66
C SER A 402 -8.75 22.87 11.16
N ALA A 403 -8.88 21.64 10.72
CA ALA A 403 -9.07 21.26 9.32
C ALA A 403 -10.55 21.19 9.00
N ALA A 404 -10.97 21.67 7.83
CA ALA A 404 -12.35 21.53 7.40
C ALA A 404 -12.71 20.06 7.09
N GLU A 405 -11.70 19.20 6.88
CA GLU A 405 -11.86 17.79 6.54
C GLU A 405 -10.64 16.99 7.02
N HIS A 406 -10.87 15.76 7.50
CA HIS A 406 -9.85 14.94 8.17
C HIS A 406 -8.58 14.68 7.34
N ARG A 407 -8.69 14.54 6.01
CA ARG A 407 -7.52 14.15 5.17
C ARG A 407 -6.43 15.21 5.12
N ILE A 408 -6.75 16.47 5.38
CA ILE A 408 -5.74 17.55 5.40
C ILE A 408 -5.15 17.76 6.79
N GLN A 409 -5.80 17.29 7.85
CA GLN A 409 -5.38 17.42 9.25
C GLN A 409 -3.91 16.99 9.48
N PRO A 410 -3.46 15.77 9.09
CA PRO A 410 -2.09 15.35 9.32
C PRO A 410 -1.06 16.14 8.51
N HIS A 411 -1.46 16.66 7.35
CA HIS A 411 -0.60 17.52 6.54
C HIS A 411 -0.39 18.88 7.21
N LEU A 412 -1.45 19.49 7.75
CA LEU A 412 -1.37 20.72 8.50
C LEU A 412 -0.49 20.57 9.75
N ARG A 413 -0.70 19.50 10.53
CA ARG A 413 0.10 19.19 11.70
C ARG A 413 1.59 19.07 11.36
N TRP A 414 1.94 18.44 10.23
CA TRP A 414 3.31 18.29 9.76
C TRP A 414 3.93 19.62 9.33
N TRP A 415 3.25 20.39 8.48
CA TRP A 415 3.81 21.62 7.88
C TRP A 415 3.82 22.83 8.81
N LEU A 416 2.96 22.84 9.82
CA LEU A 416 2.94 23.85 10.88
C LEU A 416 3.78 23.45 12.10
N ASP A 417 4.40 22.28 12.07
CA ASP A 417 5.20 21.69 13.16
C ASP A 417 4.47 21.64 14.51
N LEU A 418 3.18 21.26 14.47
CA LEU A 418 2.33 21.25 15.65
C LEU A 418 2.53 19.98 16.48
N PRO A 419 2.38 20.07 17.83
CA PRO A 419 2.42 18.92 18.72
C PRO A 419 1.22 17.97 18.51
N PRO A 420 1.20 16.78 19.15
CA PRO A 420 0.01 15.94 19.25
C PRO A 420 -1.21 16.76 19.73
N ASP A 421 -2.40 16.37 19.30
CA ASP A 421 -3.71 16.99 19.64
C ASP A 421 -3.92 18.44 19.19
N ALA A 422 -2.91 19.11 18.63
CA ALA A 422 -3.01 20.51 18.20
C ALA A 422 -3.68 20.72 16.83
N ALA A 423 -3.82 19.67 16.04
CA ALA A 423 -4.57 19.70 14.81
C ALA A 423 -5.82 18.81 14.93
N SER A 424 -7.01 19.39 14.71
CA SER A 424 -8.30 18.69 14.79
C SER A 424 -9.08 18.84 13.49
N THR A 425 -10.19 18.14 13.34
CA THR A 425 -11.14 18.36 12.24
C THR A 425 -12.51 18.73 12.75
N VAL A 426 -13.16 19.66 12.06
CA VAL A 426 -14.56 20.01 12.33
C VAL A 426 -15.55 19.18 11.53
N GLU A 427 -15.06 18.22 10.74
CA GLU A 427 -15.87 17.29 9.97
C GLU A 427 -16.81 16.51 10.88
N ALA A 428 -18.08 16.41 10.48
CA ALA A 428 -19.13 15.73 11.24
C ALA A 428 -19.32 16.22 12.70
N GLY A 429 -18.75 17.38 13.07
CA GLY A 429 -18.87 17.92 14.43
C GLY A 429 -18.10 17.14 15.49
N VAL A 430 -17.10 16.35 15.08
CA VAL A 430 -16.33 15.46 15.99
C VAL A 430 -15.49 16.26 16.97
N SER A 431 -14.83 17.33 16.51
CA SER A 431 -14.06 18.22 17.36
C SER A 431 -14.58 19.67 17.32
N PRO A 432 -14.39 20.42 18.42
CA PRO A 432 -14.74 21.83 18.45
C PRO A 432 -13.84 22.63 17.51
N LEU A 433 -14.39 23.72 16.97
CA LEU A 433 -13.65 24.65 16.12
C LEU A 433 -12.53 25.32 16.94
N GLN A 434 -11.28 25.18 16.49
CA GLN A 434 -10.11 25.85 17.05
C GLN A 434 -10.06 27.31 16.57
N ARG A 435 -9.23 28.14 17.24
CA ARG A 435 -9.10 29.57 16.92
C ARG A 435 -8.55 29.87 15.52
N VAL A 436 -7.96 28.90 14.86
CA VAL A 436 -7.54 28.96 13.45
C VAL A 436 -8.20 27.81 12.68
N ILE A 437 -8.72 28.07 11.50
CA ILE A 437 -9.28 27.05 10.61
C ILE A 437 -8.75 27.21 9.18
N VAL A 438 -8.45 26.07 8.56
CA VAL A 438 -8.09 25.97 7.15
C VAL A 438 -9.24 25.32 6.37
N THR A 439 -9.75 26.05 5.38
CA THR A 439 -10.91 25.62 4.58
C THR A 439 -10.59 25.63 3.09
N PRO A 440 -11.23 24.75 2.30
CA PRO A 440 -11.14 24.85 0.85
C PRO A 440 -11.97 26.03 0.33
N GLU A 441 -11.44 26.69 -0.69
CA GLU A 441 -12.19 27.66 -1.49
C GLU A 441 -13.06 26.92 -2.53
N ASP A 442 -14.25 27.42 -2.78
CA ASP A 442 -15.18 26.82 -3.74
C ASP A 442 -14.73 27.01 -5.20
N THR A 443 -13.65 26.35 -5.57
CA THR A 443 -13.10 26.33 -6.92
C THR A 443 -13.44 25.04 -7.66
N ARG A 444 -13.41 25.08 -8.99
CA ARG A 444 -13.62 23.88 -9.80
C ARG A 444 -12.61 22.77 -9.47
N ALA A 445 -11.38 23.13 -9.10
CA ALA A 445 -10.33 22.17 -8.70
C ALA A 445 -10.70 21.47 -7.40
N MET A 446 -11.17 22.23 -6.39
CA MET A 446 -11.54 21.69 -5.08
C MET A 446 -12.83 20.87 -5.14
N ARG A 447 -13.82 21.26 -5.93
CA ARG A 447 -15.00 20.42 -6.19
C ARG A 447 -14.64 19.06 -6.81
N ARG A 448 -13.63 19.01 -7.70
CA ARG A 448 -13.11 17.75 -8.25
C ARG A 448 -12.30 16.94 -7.22
N PHE A 449 -11.56 17.63 -6.34
CA PHE A 449 -10.77 17.00 -5.28
C PHE A 449 -11.66 16.29 -4.27
N TYR A 450 -12.71 16.98 -3.79
CA TYR A 450 -13.64 16.49 -2.79
C TYR A 450 -14.82 15.71 -3.38
N LYS A 451 -15.11 15.88 -4.67
CA LYS A 451 -16.29 15.32 -5.36
C LYS A 451 -17.59 15.75 -4.64
N ASP A 452 -18.39 14.76 -4.23
CA ASP A 452 -19.69 14.99 -3.57
C ASP A 452 -19.55 15.26 -2.04
N GLN A 453 -18.32 15.27 -1.52
CA GLN A 453 -18.00 15.46 -0.09
C GLN A 453 -17.34 16.82 0.17
N PHE A 454 -17.73 17.88 -0.54
CA PHE A 454 -17.17 19.21 -0.33
C PHE A 454 -17.52 19.71 1.08
N PRO A 455 -16.53 20.02 1.95
CA PRO A 455 -16.79 20.42 3.31
C PRO A 455 -17.37 21.83 3.40
N HIS A 456 -18.38 21.99 4.24
CA HIS A 456 -19.04 23.26 4.54
C HIS A 456 -19.05 23.48 6.06
N PRO A 457 -17.89 23.79 6.68
CA PRO A 457 -17.85 24.03 8.11
C PRO A 457 -18.63 25.32 8.47
N ASP A 458 -19.35 25.29 9.59
CA ASP A 458 -19.95 26.49 10.17
C ASP A 458 -18.88 27.31 10.88
N ILE A 459 -18.54 28.48 10.30
CA ILE A 459 -17.50 29.37 10.81
C ILE A 459 -18.13 30.64 11.33
N PRO A 460 -17.95 30.97 12.62
CA PRO A 460 -18.48 32.19 13.21
C PRO A 460 -18.04 33.47 12.47
N THR A 461 -18.89 34.47 12.45
CA THR A 461 -18.59 35.77 11.81
C THR A 461 -17.46 36.53 12.48
N THR A 462 -17.06 36.14 13.69
CA THR A 462 -15.87 36.65 14.41
C THR A 462 -14.55 36.27 13.76
N TYR A 463 -14.56 35.22 12.88
CA TYR A 463 -13.35 34.80 12.21
C TYR A 463 -13.03 35.67 10.99
N THR A 464 -11.81 36.20 10.96
CA THR A 464 -11.30 37.02 9.87
C THR A 464 -10.32 36.28 8.99
N SER A 465 -10.25 36.62 7.71
CA SER A 465 -9.26 36.03 6.80
C SER A 465 -7.85 36.53 7.14
N VAL A 466 -6.94 35.60 7.40
CA VAL A 466 -5.54 35.89 7.76
C VAL A 466 -4.53 35.48 6.71
N GLY A 467 -4.97 34.62 5.79
CA GLY A 467 -4.15 34.12 4.68
C GLY A 467 -4.96 33.25 3.74
N GLY A 468 -4.32 32.80 2.68
CA GLY A 468 -4.96 31.89 1.72
C GLY A 468 -4.25 31.89 0.38
N GLY A 469 -4.82 31.16 -0.54
CA GLY A 469 -4.37 31.01 -1.92
C GLY A 469 -5.56 30.70 -2.83
N ARG A 470 -5.28 30.23 -4.04
CA ARG A 470 -6.33 29.95 -5.04
C ARG A 470 -7.36 28.92 -4.57
N ASN A 471 -6.93 27.92 -3.81
CA ASN A 471 -7.77 26.78 -3.42
C ASN A 471 -7.97 26.68 -1.90
N TRP A 472 -7.30 27.49 -1.10
CA TRP A 472 -7.32 27.38 0.35
C TRP A 472 -7.48 28.74 1.00
N SER A 473 -8.26 28.82 2.07
CA SER A 473 -8.46 29.98 2.91
C SER A 473 -8.07 29.63 4.36
N VAL A 474 -7.41 30.57 5.03
CA VAL A 474 -7.13 30.48 6.46
C VAL A 474 -7.85 31.61 7.15
N ARG A 475 -8.66 31.24 8.14
CA ARG A 475 -9.39 32.20 8.98
C ARG A 475 -8.99 31.99 10.42
N ALA A 476 -8.95 33.07 11.17
CA ALA A 476 -8.69 33.02 12.61
C ALA A 476 -9.66 33.93 13.36
N ASP A 477 -9.86 33.57 14.63
CA ASP A 477 -10.62 34.39 15.57
C ASP A 477 -10.02 35.81 15.62
N ALA A 478 -10.85 36.84 15.50
CA ALA A 478 -10.44 38.21 15.45
C ALA A 478 -9.61 38.66 16.66
N ASP A 479 -9.80 38.02 17.83
CA ASP A 479 -9.08 38.34 19.06
C ASP A 479 -7.57 37.98 19.01
N CYS A 480 -7.20 36.96 18.21
CA CYS A 480 -5.80 36.53 18.05
C CYS A 480 -5.26 36.76 16.65
N ALA A 481 -6.08 37.14 15.69
CA ALA A 481 -5.69 37.38 14.29
C ALA A 481 -4.91 38.69 14.07
N ARG A 482 -5.01 39.65 15.00
CA ARG A 482 -4.43 41.01 14.93
C ARG A 482 -2.93 41.07 15.24
#